data_b1f2aa5f934bf0b3cabf5384de2dd827
#
_entry.id   b1f2aa5f934bf0b3cabf5384de2dd827
#
_cell.length_a   1.000
_cell.length_b   1.000
_cell.length_c   1.000
_cell.angle_alpha   90.00
_cell.angle_beta   90.00
_cell.angle_gamma   90.00
#
_symmetry.space_group_name_H-M   'P 1'
#
loop_
_entity.id
_entity.type
_entity.pdbx_description
1 polymer ?
#
loop_
_entity_poly.entity_id
_entity_poly.type
_entity_poly.pdbx_seq_one_letter_code
_entity_poly.pdbx_strand_id
1 'polypeptide(L)'
;GYHLLKEVITPAQANAVRELALTRLEEGADQNGQIAIRNILPWGEMIHDLVTNPELLGLAHRLLGHDATLAAVSARILPPNCPPGGLHVDYPYWAMNPGLPVDPALMMQVIWMMEPFTEHNGGTWVAPGSQLWDGRPCEERFNKHAIQATGDAGDAVVSHGLLWHRTAMNYANRPRVAILINYTQIAVRPMTTMGPFDDEFVANASDELRTLLALDVEKALRRRALGHTRRETAEAS
;
A
#
# COMPACT_ATOMS: atom_id res chain seq x y z
N GLY A 1 -9.35 5.83 -11.77
CA GLY A 1 -8.43 4.84 -11.22
C GLY A 1 -7.48 5.37 -10.15
N TYR A 2 -7.41 6.68 -9.96
CA TYR A 2 -6.65 7.29 -8.85
C TYR A 2 -7.32 8.54 -8.33
N HIS A 3 -6.93 8.95 -7.13
CA HIS A 3 -7.32 10.21 -6.50
C HIS A 3 -6.17 10.77 -5.69
N LEU A 4 -6.01 12.10 -5.70
CA LEU A 4 -5.06 12.81 -4.85
C LEU A 4 -5.81 13.37 -3.65
N LEU A 5 -5.53 12.83 -2.48
CA LEU A 5 -6.00 13.35 -1.20
C LEU A 5 -5.04 14.42 -0.72
N LYS A 6 -5.58 15.53 -0.29
CA LYS A 6 -4.80 16.68 0.19
C LYS A 6 -4.78 16.75 1.71
N GLU A 7 -3.63 17.10 2.27
CA GLU A 7 -3.48 17.43 3.69
C GLU A 7 -3.98 16.33 4.64
N VAL A 8 -3.80 15.05 4.25
CA VAL A 8 -4.28 13.89 5.03
C VAL A 8 -3.53 13.74 6.36
N ILE A 9 -2.25 14.12 6.35
CA ILE A 9 -1.42 14.32 7.54
C ILE A 9 -0.72 15.68 7.45
N THR A 10 -0.28 16.19 8.58
CA THR A 10 0.44 17.47 8.61
C THR A 10 1.83 17.34 7.98
N PRO A 11 2.39 18.41 7.40
CA PRO A 11 3.77 18.42 6.91
C PRO A 11 4.81 18.03 7.99
N ALA A 12 4.53 18.33 9.26
CA ALA A 12 5.40 17.95 10.39
C ALA A 12 5.41 16.43 10.61
N GLN A 13 4.26 15.77 10.54
CA GLN A 13 4.16 14.30 10.61
C GLN A 13 4.85 13.65 9.40
N ALA A 14 4.62 14.16 8.19
CA ALA A 14 5.29 13.66 6.99
C ALA A 14 6.81 13.77 7.11
N ASN A 15 7.33 14.92 7.57
CA ASN A 15 8.75 15.11 7.78
C ASN A 15 9.34 14.16 8.86
N ALA A 16 8.61 13.90 9.95
CA ALA A 16 9.07 12.96 10.99
C ALA A 16 9.23 11.54 10.42
N VAL A 17 8.28 11.07 9.62
CA VAL A 17 8.37 9.76 8.93
C VAL A 17 9.49 9.76 7.89
N ARG A 18 9.66 10.87 7.16
CA ARG A 18 10.78 11.04 6.21
C ARG A 18 12.13 10.88 6.88
N GLU A 19 12.36 11.60 7.97
CA GLU A 19 13.63 11.50 8.72
C GLU A 19 13.84 10.10 9.27
N LEU A 20 12.81 9.45 9.82
CA LEU A 20 12.89 8.06 10.26
C LEU A 20 13.33 7.12 9.12
N ALA A 21 12.74 7.25 7.93
CA ALA A 21 13.11 6.43 6.78
C ALA A 21 14.57 6.65 6.35
N LEU A 22 15.05 7.90 6.40
CA LEU A 22 16.44 8.23 6.05
C LEU A 22 17.48 7.72 7.05
N THR A 23 17.10 7.49 8.32
CA THR A 23 18.01 6.87 9.31
C THR A 23 18.12 5.36 9.15
N ARG A 24 17.33 4.73 8.26
CA ARG A 24 17.23 3.27 8.09
C ARG A 24 17.57 2.80 6.68
N LEU A 25 18.37 3.56 5.95
CA LEU A 25 18.73 3.25 4.56
C LEU A 25 19.42 1.89 4.40
N GLU A 26 20.18 1.46 5.41
CA GLU A 26 20.87 0.17 5.44
C GLU A 26 19.93 -1.04 5.52
N GLU A 27 18.67 -0.85 5.96
CA GLU A 27 17.64 -1.89 5.95
C GLU A 27 17.08 -2.12 4.54
N GLY A 28 17.40 -1.24 3.59
CA GLY A 28 16.87 -1.25 2.24
C GLY A 28 17.69 -2.09 1.27
N ALA A 29 17.02 -2.59 0.25
CA ALA A 29 17.63 -3.22 -0.91
C ALA A 29 17.53 -2.31 -2.12
N ASP A 30 18.59 -2.27 -2.94
CA ASP A 30 18.55 -1.60 -4.23
C ASP A 30 17.54 -2.31 -5.16
N GLN A 31 16.67 -1.53 -5.76
CA GLN A 31 15.74 -1.95 -6.78
C GLN A 31 15.85 -1.01 -7.99
N ASN A 32 16.79 -1.28 -8.88
CA ASN A 32 17.04 -0.45 -10.06
C ASN A 32 17.39 1.02 -9.71
N GLY A 33 18.26 1.21 -8.73
CA GLY A 33 18.68 2.53 -8.26
C GLY A 33 17.76 3.14 -7.19
N GLN A 34 16.63 2.52 -6.87
CA GLN A 34 15.75 2.93 -5.77
C GLN A 34 16.03 2.08 -4.53
N ILE A 35 15.99 2.68 -3.35
CA ILE A 35 16.09 1.94 -2.09
C ILE A 35 14.68 1.57 -1.64
N ALA A 36 14.44 0.28 -1.48
CA ALA A 36 13.16 -0.27 -1.02
C ALA A 36 13.34 -0.94 0.35
N ILE A 37 12.70 -0.39 1.38
CA ILE A 37 12.63 -1.00 2.71
C ILE A 37 11.24 -1.59 2.87
N ARG A 38 11.16 -2.91 3.03
CA ARG A 38 9.90 -3.64 3.10
C ARG A 38 9.50 -3.94 4.53
N ASN A 39 8.20 -4.08 4.76
CA ASN A 39 7.64 -4.41 6.07
C ASN A 39 8.13 -3.47 7.17
N ILE A 40 7.80 -2.19 7.04
CA ILE A 40 8.22 -1.14 7.97
C ILE A 40 7.27 -0.99 9.18
N LEU A 41 6.28 -1.87 9.38
CA LEU A 41 5.43 -1.86 10.58
C LEU A 41 6.22 -1.86 11.89
N PRO A 42 7.35 -2.58 12.02
CA PRO A 42 8.17 -2.55 13.23
C PRO A 42 8.78 -1.18 13.56
N TRP A 43 8.69 -0.19 12.68
CA TRP A 43 9.17 1.16 12.96
C TRP A 43 8.29 1.91 13.98
N GLY A 44 7.12 1.35 14.35
CA GLY A 44 6.30 1.80 15.45
C GLY A 44 5.13 2.72 15.06
N GLU A 45 4.68 3.48 16.04
CA GLU A 45 3.41 4.19 16.03
C GLU A 45 3.21 5.11 14.82
N MET A 46 4.23 5.85 14.39
CA MET A 46 4.12 6.72 13.23
C MET A 46 3.71 5.97 11.94
N ILE A 47 4.15 4.72 11.78
CA ILE A 47 3.76 3.88 10.64
C ILE A 47 2.38 3.27 10.88
N HIS A 48 2.06 2.91 12.12
CA HIS A 48 0.73 2.42 12.49
C HIS A 48 -0.33 3.47 12.17
N ASP A 49 -0.09 4.74 12.52
CA ASP A 49 -0.98 5.87 12.22
C ASP A 49 -1.21 6.06 10.72
N LEU A 50 -0.18 5.86 9.89
CA LEU A 50 -0.34 5.92 8.43
C LEU A 50 -1.23 4.80 7.90
N VAL A 51 -1.04 3.57 8.38
CA VAL A 51 -1.81 2.40 7.90
C VAL A 51 -3.22 2.33 8.47
N THR A 52 -3.47 2.97 9.61
CA THR A 52 -4.79 3.05 10.24
C THR A 52 -5.48 4.41 10.07
N ASN A 53 -4.93 5.28 9.21
CA ASN A 53 -5.51 6.61 8.98
C ASN A 53 -7.01 6.50 8.62
N PRO A 54 -7.90 7.19 9.35
CA PRO A 54 -9.36 7.01 9.23
C PRO A 54 -9.91 7.32 7.83
N GLU A 55 -9.35 8.32 7.15
CA GLU A 55 -9.78 8.68 5.79
C GLU A 55 -9.45 7.58 4.79
N LEU A 56 -8.24 7.03 4.88
CA LEU A 56 -7.79 5.92 4.03
C LEU A 56 -8.52 4.61 4.35
N LEU A 57 -8.74 4.31 5.63
CA LEU A 57 -9.54 3.13 6.01
C LEU A 57 -10.97 3.26 5.51
N GLY A 58 -11.58 4.45 5.60
CA GLY A 58 -12.89 4.70 5.04
C GLY A 58 -12.97 4.44 3.53
N LEU A 59 -11.91 4.77 2.77
CA LEU A 59 -11.78 4.45 1.34
C LEU A 59 -11.57 2.94 1.13
N ALA A 60 -10.66 2.32 1.87
CA ALA A 60 -10.41 0.90 1.79
C ALA A 60 -11.69 0.08 2.04
N HIS A 61 -12.43 0.40 3.09
CA HIS A 61 -13.69 -0.27 3.41
C HIS A 61 -14.75 -0.12 2.31
N ARG A 62 -14.84 1.05 1.67
CA ARG A 62 -15.78 1.26 0.55
C ARG A 62 -15.40 0.50 -0.71
N LEU A 63 -14.10 0.38 -0.99
CA LEU A 63 -13.61 -0.25 -2.22
C LEU A 63 -13.39 -1.75 -2.09
N LEU A 64 -12.95 -2.21 -0.91
CA LEU A 64 -12.45 -3.57 -0.69
C LEU A 64 -13.33 -4.38 0.29
N GLY A 65 -14.21 -3.71 1.03
CA GLY A 65 -15.02 -4.30 2.10
C GLY A 65 -14.44 -4.04 3.48
N HIS A 66 -15.29 -4.20 4.51
CA HIS A 66 -14.93 -3.94 5.91
C HIS A 66 -13.85 -4.90 6.46
N ASP A 67 -13.65 -6.04 5.79
CA ASP A 67 -12.63 -7.04 6.11
C ASP A 67 -11.34 -6.83 5.29
N ALA A 68 -11.11 -5.63 4.76
CA ALA A 68 -9.89 -5.32 4.04
C ALA A 68 -8.64 -5.60 4.90
N THR A 69 -7.60 -6.14 4.28
CA THR A 69 -6.35 -6.48 4.95
C THR A 69 -5.18 -5.67 4.43
N LEU A 70 -4.15 -5.50 5.26
CA LEU A 70 -2.89 -4.90 4.86
C LEU A 70 -2.05 -5.91 4.09
N ALA A 71 -1.76 -5.64 2.83
CA ALA A 71 -0.98 -6.55 1.96
C ALA A 71 0.50 -6.19 1.91
N ALA A 72 0.84 -4.92 2.08
CA ALA A 72 2.22 -4.43 2.15
C ALA A 72 2.30 -3.05 2.78
N VAL A 73 3.39 -2.77 3.46
CA VAL A 73 3.82 -1.43 3.84
C VAL A 73 5.34 -1.32 3.65
N SER A 74 5.78 -0.27 2.94
CA SER A 74 7.19 -0.10 2.59
C SER A 74 7.58 1.36 2.45
N ALA A 75 8.86 1.67 2.70
CA ALA A 75 9.44 2.94 2.32
C ALA A 75 10.14 2.82 0.97
N ARG A 76 9.98 3.85 0.14
CA ARG A 76 10.66 4.02 -1.14
C ARG A 76 11.47 5.30 -1.12
N ILE A 77 12.77 5.15 -1.23
CA ILE A 77 13.69 6.28 -1.27
C ILE A 77 14.33 6.33 -2.66
N LEU A 78 14.22 7.47 -3.29
CA LEU A 78 14.84 7.76 -4.58
C LEU A 78 16.07 8.64 -4.35
N PRO A 79 17.28 8.11 -4.41
CA PRO A 79 18.49 8.92 -4.35
C PRO A 79 18.54 10.00 -5.43
N PRO A 80 19.43 11.00 -5.29
CA PRO A 80 19.71 11.94 -6.38
C PRO A 80 20.07 11.20 -7.69
N ASN A 81 19.55 11.68 -8.81
CA ASN A 81 19.71 11.08 -10.13
C ASN A 81 19.21 9.63 -10.25
N CYS A 82 18.33 9.20 -9.35
CA CYS A 82 17.70 7.89 -9.44
C CYS A 82 16.93 7.76 -10.76
N PRO A 83 17.17 6.70 -11.56
CA PRO A 83 16.46 6.49 -12.81
C PRO A 83 14.97 6.23 -12.58
N PRO A 84 14.13 6.40 -13.62
CA PRO A 84 12.70 6.09 -13.49
C PRO A 84 12.49 4.60 -13.20
N GLY A 85 11.45 4.30 -12.47
CA GLY A 85 10.99 2.92 -12.25
C GLY A 85 10.39 2.30 -13.51
N GLY A 86 10.33 0.98 -13.54
CA GLY A 86 9.63 0.26 -14.61
C GLY A 86 8.12 0.53 -14.57
N LEU A 87 7.52 0.61 -15.78
CA LEU A 87 6.07 0.70 -15.91
C LEU A 87 5.41 -0.60 -15.47
N HIS A 88 4.44 -0.51 -14.53
CA HIS A 88 3.80 -1.67 -13.95
C HIS A 88 2.38 -1.37 -13.43
N VAL A 89 1.73 -2.40 -12.92
CA VAL A 89 0.62 -2.36 -11.99
C VAL A 89 1.01 -3.14 -10.74
N ASP A 90 0.41 -2.83 -9.61
CA ASP A 90 0.75 -3.51 -8.35
C ASP A 90 0.23 -4.94 -8.28
N TYR A 91 -0.92 -5.19 -8.88
CA TYR A 91 -1.55 -6.51 -8.85
C TYR A 91 -1.91 -6.98 -10.27
N PRO A 92 -1.08 -7.85 -10.89
CA PRO A 92 -1.25 -8.27 -12.28
C PRO A 92 -2.39 -9.28 -12.44
N TYR A 93 -3.63 -8.85 -12.40
CA TYR A 93 -4.83 -9.70 -12.49
C TYR A 93 -4.86 -10.57 -13.75
N TRP A 94 -4.32 -10.05 -14.86
CA TRP A 94 -4.21 -10.81 -16.12
C TRP A 94 -3.33 -12.05 -16.02
N ALA A 95 -2.39 -12.09 -15.05
CA ALA A 95 -1.53 -13.25 -14.82
C ALA A 95 -2.25 -14.34 -14.01
N MET A 96 -3.40 -14.02 -13.41
CA MET A 96 -4.13 -14.93 -12.53
C MET A 96 -5.25 -15.66 -13.28
N ASN A 97 -6.09 -14.94 -14.00
CA ASN A 97 -7.18 -15.48 -14.81
C ASN A 97 -7.66 -14.41 -15.80
N PRO A 98 -7.64 -14.65 -17.11
CA PRO A 98 -8.24 -13.73 -18.04
C PRO A 98 -9.75 -13.64 -17.75
N GLY A 99 -10.22 -12.46 -17.42
CA GLY A 99 -11.63 -12.21 -17.10
C GLY A 99 -11.95 -11.94 -15.64
N LEU A 100 -10.95 -11.78 -14.75
CA LEU A 100 -11.23 -11.20 -13.43
C LEU A 100 -11.74 -9.77 -13.59
N PRO A 101 -12.87 -9.44 -12.95
CA PRO A 101 -13.45 -8.12 -13.07
C PRO A 101 -12.54 -7.06 -12.44
N VAL A 102 -12.56 -5.86 -13.02
CA VAL A 102 -11.94 -4.68 -12.43
C VAL A 102 -12.75 -4.19 -11.21
N ASP A 103 -14.05 -4.44 -11.23
CA ASP A 103 -15.00 -4.12 -10.17
C ASP A 103 -15.68 -5.40 -9.67
N PRO A 104 -15.67 -5.68 -8.37
CA PRO A 104 -15.04 -4.89 -7.30
C PRO A 104 -13.51 -4.88 -7.37
N ALA A 105 -12.91 -3.77 -6.94
CA ALA A 105 -11.46 -3.67 -6.81
C ALA A 105 -10.93 -4.74 -5.84
N LEU A 106 -9.82 -5.39 -6.18
CA LEU A 106 -9.18 -6.36 -5.29
C LEU A 106 -8.06 -5.74 -4.45
N MET A 107 -7.54 -4.60 -4.88
CA MET A 107 -6.44 -3.90 -4.23
C MET A 107 -6.56 -2.38 -4.38
N MET A 108 -6.20 -1.69 -3.31
CA MET A 108 -6.01 -0.24 -3.25
C MET A 108 -4.58 0.04 -2.81
N GLN A 109 -3.86 0.87 -3.56
CA GLN A 109 -2.55 1.38 -3.18
C GLN A 109 -2.68 2.81 -2.66
N VAL A 110 -1.85 3.13 -1.68
CA VAL A 110 -1.61 4.48 -1.19
C VAL A 110 -0.14 4.81 -1.34
N ILE A 111 0.17 5.96 -1.92
CA ILE A 111 1.51 6.54 -2.00
C ILE A 111 1.50 7.83 -1.18
N TRP A 112 2.00 7.77 0.02
CA TRP A 112 2.16 8.92 0.89
C TRP A 112 3.34 9.79 0.46
N MET A 113 3.14 11.09 0.38
CA MET A 113 4.17 12.08 0.07
C MET A 113 4.83 12.57 1.36
N MET A 114 6.02 12.06 1.68
CA MET A 114 6.75 12.46 2.88
C MET A 114 7.46 13.82 2.72
N GLU A 115 7.43 14.36 1.52
CA GLU A 115 7.88 15.69 1.10
C GLU A 115 7.11 16.08 -0.16
N PRO A 116 7.16 17.33 -0.64
CA PRO A 116 6.49 17.68 -1.88
C PRO A 116 6.97 16.82 -3.05
N PHE A 117 6.02 16.22 -3.78
CA PHE A 117 6.29 15.53 -5.04
C PHE A 117 6.13 16.51 -6.19
N THR A 118 7.19 16.67 -6.96
CA THR A 118 7.27 17.59 -8.10
C THR A 118 7.67 16.87 -9.38
N GLU A 119 7.54 17.53 -10.50
CA GLU A 119 8.04 17.00 -11.77
C GLU A 119 9.55 16.74 -11.76
N HIS A 120 10.28 17.43 -10.88
CA HIS A 120 11.74 17.39 -10.82
C HIS A 120 12.31 16.34 -9.86
N ASN A 121 11.57 15.92 -8.83
CA ASN A 121 12.09 15.02 -7.79
C ASN A 121 11.52 13.59 -7.83
N GLY A 122 11.01 13.17 -8.96
CA GLY A 122 10.55 11.78 -9.11
C GLY A 122 9.10 11.54 -8.70
N GLY A 123 8.22 12.55 -8.81
CA GLY A 123 6.77 12.37 -8.63
C GLY A 123 6.24 11.22 -9.51
N THR A 124 5.26 10.49 -9.01
CA THR A 124 4.77 9.28 -9.68
C THR A 124 4.00 9.61 -10.96
N TRP A 125 4.37 8.98 -12.08
CA TRP A 125 3.57 9.00 -13.29
C TRP A 125 2.41 8.00 -13.17
N VAL A 126 1.21 8.43 -13.53
CA VAL A 126 -0.01 7.61 -13.57
C VAL A 126 -0.72 7.79 -14.90
N ALA A 127 -1.35 6.75 -15.42
CA ALA A 127 -2.22 6.85 -16.59
C ALA A 127 -3.69 6.78 -16.15
N PRO A 128 -4.41 7.91 -16.07
CA PRO A 128 -5.81 7.93 -15.63
C PRO A 128 -6.69 7.01 -16.49
N GLY A 129 -7.53 6.19 -15.83
CA GLY A 129 -8.44 5.26 -16.52
C GLY A 129 -7.79 3.95 -16.97
N SER A 130 -6.47 3.78 -16.80
CA SER A 130 -5.75 2.60 -17.27
C SER A 130 -6.10 1.30 -16.54
N GLN A 131 -6.73 1.37 -15.37
CA GLN A 131 -7.25 0.18 -14.68
C GLN A 131 -8.35 -0.54 -15.50
N LEU A 132 -8.95 0.17 -16.47
CA LEU A 132 -9.95 -0.38 -17.40
C LEU A 132 -9.35 -0.86 -18.73
N TRP A 133 -8.03 -0.72 -18.89
CA TRP A 133 -7.40 -1.11 -20.15
C TRP A 133 -7.05 -2.59 -20.15
N ASP A 134 -7.24 -3.22 -21.30
CA ASP A 134 -6.87 -4.60 -21.50
C ASP A 134 -5.35 -4.79 -21.60
N GLY A 135 -4.88 -5.91 -21.09
CA GLY A 135 -3.53 -6.39 -21.28
C GLY A 135 -2.50 -5.78 -20.33
N ARG A 136 -1.25 -6.07 -20.64
CA ARG A 136 -0.10 -5.63 -19.84
C ARG A 136 0.26 -4.18 -20.15
N PRO A 137 0.80 -3.45 -19.16
CA PRO A 137 1.33 -2.10 -19.39
C PRO A 137 2.30 -2.06 -20.57
N CYS A 138 2.09 -1.10 -21.49
CA CYS A 138 2.99 -0.83 -22.59
C CYS A 138 3.33 0.66 -22.65
N GLU A 139 4.59 0.95 -22.94
CA GLU A 139 5.15 2.30 -22.95
C GLU A 139 4.41 3.24 -23.91
N GLU A 140 4.08 2.77 -25.13
CA GLU A 140 3.44 3.62 -26.13
C GLU A 140 2.09 4.15 -25.64
N ARG A 141 1.22 3.27 -25.11
CA ARG A 141 -0.10 3.66 -24.62
C ARG A 141 0.01 4.49 -23.35
N PHE A 142 0.92 4.11 -22.43
CA PHE A 142 1.16 4.82 -21.20
C PHE A 142 1.58 6.27 -21.47
N ASN A 143 2.60 6.50 -22.28
CA ASN A 143 3.16 7.82 -22.54
C ASN A 143 2.18 8.78 -23.22
N LYS A 144 1.16 8.27 -23.93
CA LYS A 144 0.09 9.10 -24.52
C LYS A 144 -0.90 9.66 -23.49
N HIS A 145 -1.04 9.03 -22.33
CA HIS A 145 -2.09 9.35 -21.36
C HIS A 145 -1.55 9.66 -19.96
N ALA A 146 -0.27 9.43 -19.72
CA ALA A 146 0.32 9.58 -18.41
C ALA A 146 0.42 11.06 -18.01
N ILE A 147 0.10 11.31 -16.76
CA ILE A 147 0.32 12.58 -16.08
C ILE A 147 1.15 12.33 -14.84
N GLN A 148 1.86 13.33 -14.36
CA GLN A 148 2.63 13.21 -13.14
C GLN A 148 1.79 13.65 -11.94
N ALA A 149 1.62 12.77 -10.96
CA ALA A 149 0.96 13.08 -9.70
C ALA A 149 1.93 13.89 -8.82
N THR A 150 1.63 15.17 -8.67
CA THR A 150 2.37 16.11 -7.83
C THR A 150 1.52 16.54 -6.64
N GLY A 151 2.16 16.95 -5.54
CA GLY A 151 1.46 17.38 -4.32
C GLY A 151 2.43 17.80 -3.25
N ASP A 152 1.90 18.16 -2.10
CA ASP A 152 2.65 18.66 -0.95
C ASP A 152 2.97 17.54 0.05
N ALA A 153 3.85 17.84 1.01
CA ALA A 153 4.13 16.92 2.11
C ALA A 153 2.85 16.69 2.93
N GLY A 154 2.50 15.43 3.14
CA GLY A 154 1.26 15.03 3.81
C GLY A 154 0.08 14.70 2.90
N ASP A 155 0.22 14.95 1.60
CA ASP A 155 -0.73 14.47 0.59
C ASP A 155 -0.56 12.95 0.35
N ALA A 156 -1.57 12.31 -0.22
CA ALA A 156 -1.52 10.92 -0.60
C ALA A 156 -2.18 10.66 -1.96
N VAL A 157 -1.52 9.90 -2.83
CA VAL A 157 -2.16 9.32 -4.02
C VAL A 157 -2.77 7.99 -3.63
N VAL A 158 -4.08 7.87 -3.82
CA VAL A 158 -4.80 6.60 -3.69
C VAL A 158 -5.11 6.08 -5.08
N SER A 159 -4.82 4.81 -5.34
CA SER A 159 -5.01 4.23 -6.67
C SER A 159 -5.54 2.80 -6.63
N HIS A 160 -6.24 2.44 -7.70
CA HIS A 160 -6.64 1.07 -7.99
C HIS A 160 -5.39 0.21 -8.29
N GLY A 161 -5.33 -1.03 -7.80
CA GLY A 161 -4.19 -1.94 -8.00
C GLY A 161 -3.83 -2.23 -9.46
N LEU A 162 -4.74 -1.98 -10.41
CA LEU A 162 -4.51 -2.09 -11.86
C LEU A 162 -4.13 -0.77 -12.53
N LEU A 163 -3.98 0.33 -11.81
CA LEU A 163 -3.57 1.58 -12.42
C LEU A 163 -2.14 1.45 -12.96
N TRP A 164 -1.95 1.77 -14.23
CA TRP A 164 -0.62 1.79 -14.82
C TRP A 164 0.16 2.99 -14.28
N HIS A 165 1.31 2.72 -13.69
CA HIS A 165 2.11 3.75 -13.07
C HIS A 165 3.59 3.41 -13.05
N ARG A 166 4.41 4.42 -12.80
CA ARG A 166 5.85 4.29 -12.52
C ARG A 166 6.37 5.50 -11.75
N THR A 167 7.48 5.33 -11.08
CA THR A 167 8.24 6.42 -10.50
C THR A 167 8.95 7.20 -11.60
N ALA A 168 8.91 8.54 -11.56
CA ALA A 168 9.72 9.39 -12.43
C ALA A 168 11.20 9.42 -12.00
N MET A 169 12.06 9.97 -12.84
CA MET A 169 13.45 10.23 -12.48
C MET A 169 13.55 11.31 -11.41
N ASN A 170 14.40 11.11 -10.42
CA ASN A 170 14.73 12.13 -9.45
C ASN A 170 15.91 12.97 -9.96
N TYR A 171 15.66 14.17 -10.49
CA TYR A 171 16.68 15.13 -10.93
C TYR A 171 17.16 16.04 -9.79
N ALA A 172 16.54 15.95 -8.62
CA ALA A 172 16.95 16.76 -7.48
C ALA A 172 18.29 16.28 -6.89
N ASN A 173 18.96 17.17 -6.18
CA ASN A 173 20.23 16.87 -5.49
C ASN A 173 20.03 16.25 -4.10
N ARG A 174 18.80 15.85 -3.77
CA ARG A 174 18.42 15.22 -2.49
C ARG A 174 17.55 13.99 -2.72
N PRO A 175 17.55 13.03 -1.78
CA PRO A 175 16.66 11.88 -1.88
C PRO A 175 15.18 12.30 -1.72
N ARG A 176 14.29 11.56 -2.38
CA ARG A 176 12.83 11.70 -2.22
C ARG A 176 12.27 10.44 -1.54
N VAL A 177 11.47 10.63 -0.50
CA VAL A 177 10.87 9.56 0.30
C VAL A 177 9.36 9.45 0.07
N ALA A 178 8.89 8.23 -0.12
CA ALA A 178 7.48 7.87 -0.10
C ALA A 178 7.25 6.68 0.84
N ILE A 179 6.08 6.64 1.47
CA ILE A 179 5.58 5.42 2.11
C ILE A 179 4.48 4.84 1.22
N LEU A 180 4.62 3.57 0.89
CA LEU A 180 3.66 2.83 0.08
C LEU A 180 2.92 1.84 0.96
N ILE A 181 1.58 1.88 0.86
CA ILE A 181 0.69 0.97 1.57
C ILE A 181 -0.24 0.32 0.56
N ASN A 182 -0.38 -1.00 0.65
CA ASN A 182 -1.31 -1.74 -0.17
C ASN A 182 -2.35 -2.43 0.71
N TYR A 183 -3.63 -2.14 0.46
CA TYR A 183 -4.76 -2.83 1.06
C TYR A 183 -5.39 -3.77 0.03
N THR A 184 -5.86 -4.93 0.48
CA THR A 184 -6.51 -5.92 -0.38
C THR A 184 -7.81 -6.41 0.24
N GLN A 185 -8.69 -6.99 -0.58
CA GLN A 185 -9.79 -7.78 -0.07
C GLN A 185 -9.25 -8.97 0.72
N ILE A 186 -9.97 -9.42 1.73
CA ILE A 186 -9.57 -10.55 2.60
C ILE A 186 -9.32 -11.86 1.82
N ALA A 187 -9.99 -12.06 0.70
CA ALA A 187 -9.81 -13.24 -0.15
C ALA A 187 -8.51 -13.22 -0.98
N VAL A 188 -7.80 -12.09 -1.00
CA VAL A 188 -6.59 -11.90 -1.79
C VAL A 188 -5.37 -12.18 -0.92
N ARG A 189 -4.52 -13.11 -1.36
CA ARG A 189 -3.28 -13.39 -0.64
C ARG A 189 -2.32 -12.20 -0.71
N PRO A 190 -1.83 -11.69 0.44
CA PRO A 190 -0.81 -10.65 0.45
C PRO A 190 0.44 -11.05 -0.35
N MET A 191 1.01 -10.10 -1.09
CA MET A 191 2.24 -10.33 -1.86
C MET A 191 3.50 -10.38 -1.00
N THR A 192 3.43 -9.86 0.22
CA THR A 192 4.53 -9.87 1.20
C THR A 192 4.05 -10.46 2.52
N THR A 193 4.96 -11.16 3.19
CA THR A 193 4.70 -11.61 4.56
C THR A 193 4.86 -10.43 5.51
N MET A 194 3.81 -10.09 6.25
CA MET A 194 3.81 -8.98 7.20
C MET A 194 4.31 -9.37 8.60
N GLY A 195 4.33 -10.66 8.93
CA GLY A 195 4.81 -11.21 10.20
C GLY A 195 6.03 -12.12 10.01
N PRO A 196 6.45 -12.83 11.06
CA PRO A 196 5.74 -12.97 12.34
C PRO A 196 5.82 -11.70 13.21
N PHE A 197 4.80 -11.50 14.03
CA PHE A 197 4.75 -10.46 15.06
C PHE A 197 4.97 -11.10 16.43
N ASP A 198 5.71 -10.43 17.30
CA ASP A 198 5.88 -10.88 18.68
C ASP A 198 4.65 -10.59 19.55
N ASP A 199 4.64 -11.17 20.75
CA ASP A 199 3.50 -11.03 21.67
C ASP A 199 3.28 -9.58 22.13
N GLU A 200 4.34 -8.79 22.21
CA GLU A 200 4.29 -7.38 22.61
C GLU A 200 3.60 -6.54 21.53
N PHE A 201 4.00 -6.71 20.26
CA PHE A 201 3.33 -6.06 19.13
C PHE A 201 1.84 -6.43 19.09
N VAL A 202 1.52 -7.73 19.20
CA VAL A 202 0.14 -8.21 19.15
C VAL A 202 -0.70 -7.66 20.31
N ALA A 203 -0.12 -7.56 21.51
CA ALA A 203 -0.81 -7.02 22.68
C ALA A 203 -1.10 -5.53 22.57
N ASN A 204 -0.23 -4.76 21.93
CA ASN A 204 -0.32 -3.30 21.83
C ASN A 204 -0.97 -2.80 20.52
N ALA A 205 -1.26 -3.70 19.58
CA ALA A 205 -1.91 -3.34 18.32
C ALA A 205 -3.34 -2.84 18.55
N SER A 206 -3.71 -1.72 17.91
CA SER A 206 -5.08 -1.19 17.93
C SER A 206 -6.06 -2.19 17.27
N ASP A 207 -7.35 -2.04 17.51
CA ASP A 207 -8.38 -2.90 16.91
C ASP A 207 -8.37 -2.81 15.37
N GLU A 208 -8.12 -1.62 14.82
CA GLU A 208 -7.98 -1.40 13.38
C GLU A 208 -6.76 -2.14 12.82
N LEU A 209 -5.60 -2.02 13.48
CA LEU A 209 -4.38 -2.70 13.07
C LEU A 209 -4.51 -4.22 13.17
N ARG A 210 -5.15 -4.71 14.22
CA ARG A 210 -5.48 -6.14 14.40
C ARG A 210 -6.35 -6.67 13.26
N THR A 211 -7.35 -5.88 12.87
CA THR A 211 -8.24 -6.22 11.74
C THR A 211 -7.46 -6.26 10.43
N LEU A 212 -6.69 -5.21 10.12
CA LEU A 212 -5.86 -5.11 8.92
C LEU A 212 -4.85 -6.25 8.78
N LEU A 213 -4.29 -6.71 9.89
CA LEU A 213 -3.31 -7.80 9.94
C LEU A 213 -3.96 -9.18 10.10
N ALA A 214 -5.29 -9.24 10.17
CA ALA A 214 -6.05 -10.47 10.40
C ALA A 214 -5.59 -11.27 11.64
N LEU A 215 -5.08 -10.58 12.68
CA LEU A 215 -4.50 -11.23 13.87
C LEU A 215 -5.50 -12.08 14.64
N ASP A 216 -6.78 -11.76 14.59
CA ASP A 216 -7.84 -12.47 15.30
C ASP A 216 -8.63 -13.47 14.43
N VAL A 217 -8.34 -13.56 13.14
CA VAL A 217 -9.07 -14.46 12.22
C VAL A 217 -8.91 -15.92 12.64
N GLU A 218 -7.72 -16.35 12.99
CA GLU A 218 -7.48 -17.71 13.46
C GLU A 218 -8.27 -18.01 14.74
N LYS A 219 -8.31 -17.07 15.69
CA LYS A 219 -9.06 -17.17 16.94
C LYS A 219 -10.57 -17.21 16.68
N ALA A 220 -11.07 -16.43 15.72
CA ALA A 220 -12.47 -16.43 15.32
C ALA A 220 -12.85 -17.74 14.61
N LEU A 221 -12.00 -18.26 13.73
CA LEU A 221 -12.19 -19.56 13.07
C LEU A 221 -12.19 -20.71 14.07
N ARG A 222 -11.26 -20.73 15.03
CA ARG A 222 -11.24 -21.73 16.10
C ARG A 222 -12.50 -21.67 16.97
N ARG A 223 -13.00 -20.47 17.31
CA ARG A 223 -14.26 -20.31 18.06
C ARG A 223 -15.47 -20.84 17.29
N ARG A 224 -15.53 -20.58 15.97
CA ARG A 224 -16.59 -21.11 15.10
C ARG A 224 -16.55 -22.62 15.02
N ALA A 225 -15.37 -23.22 14.82
CA ALA A 225 -15.20 -24.66 14.80
C ALA A 225 -15.64 -25.33 16.12
N LEU A 226 -15.21 -24.77 17.26
CA LEU A 226 -15.62 -25.26 18.59
C LEU A 226 -17.12 -25.07 18.85
N GLY A 227 -17.76 -24.02 18.31
CA GLY A 227 -19.21 -23.78 18.42
C GLY A 227 -20.02 -24.79 17.57
N HIS A 228 -19.52 -25.22 16.44
CA HIS A 228 -20.16 -26.27 15.61
C HIS A 228 -20.12 -27.65 16.30
N THR A 229 -18.96 -28.04 16.82
CA THR A 229 -18.80 -29.31 17.55
C THR A 229 -19.71 -29.39 18.81
N ARG A 230 -19.96 -28.27 19.49
CA ARG A 230 -20.88 -28.24 20.65
C ARG A 230 -22.36 -28.36 20.25
N ARG A 231 -22.76 -27.90 19.08
CA ARG A 231 -24.13 -28.05 18.57
C ARG A 231 -24.41 -29.47 18.13
N GLU A 232 -23.47 -30.10 17.41
CA GLU A 232 -23.59 -31.50 16.97
C GLU A 232 -23.65 -32.49 18.14
N THR A 233 -22.92 -32.22 19.22
CA THR A 233 -22.99 -33.08 20.44
C THR A 233 -24.26 -32.84 21.29
N ALA A 234 -24.90 -31.68 21.18
CA ALA A 234 -26.15 -31.37 21.88
C ALA A 234 -27.41 -31.88 21.15
N GLU A 235 -27.32 -32.11 19.83
CA GLU A 235 -28.39 -32.69 19.02
C GLU A 235 -28.31 -34.24 18.97
N ALA A 236 -27.20 -34.84 19.45
CA ALA A 236 -26.97 -36.28 19.52
C ALA A 236 -27.21 -36.90 20.92
N SER A 237 -27.66 -36.12 21.89
CA SER A 237 -28.00 -36.49 23.25
C SER A 237 -29.48 -36.22 23.56
#